data_92e0897889ec47f68a50b701b32929bb
#
_entry.id   92e0897889ec47f68a50b701b32929bb
#
_cell.length_a   1.000
_cell.length_b   1.000
_cell.length_c   1.000
_cell.angle_alpha   90.00
_cell.angle_beta   90.00
_cell.angle_gamma   90.00
#
_symmetry.space_group_name_H-M   'P 1'
#
loop_
_entity.id
_entity.type
_entity.pdbx_description
1 polymer ?
#
loop_
_entity_poly.entity_id
_entity_poly.type
_entity_poly.pdbx_seq_one_letter_code
_entity_poly.pdbx_strand_id
1 'polypeptide(L)' 'MTDIELPIGLTPRVGAEFHLVRWTRGHDVWTAETILAVYVSSTADEWEVDHLGRRRRLPRQEWLRFTP' A
#
# COMPACT_ATOMS: atom_id res chain seq x y z
N MET A 1 -9.62 9.11 21.82
CA MET A 1 -9.39 8.80 21.27
C MET A 1 -9.19 8.74 20.65
N THR A 2 -9.26 8.75 20.46
CA THR A 2 -9.00 8.45 19.74
C THR A 2 -8.60 8.37 18.97
N ASP A 3 -8.47 8.40 18.92
CA ASP A 3 -8.07 8.10 18.10
C ASP A 3 -8.00 8.29 17.27
N ILE A 4 -7.96 8.48 17.07
CA ILE A 4 -7.93 8.44 16.23
C ILE A 4 -7.64 8.47 15.36
N GLU A 5 -7.54 8.58 15.14
CA GLU A 5 -7.28 8.32 14.35
C GLU A 5 -7.17 8.01 13.52
N LEU A 6 -7.20 8.16 13.36
CA LEU A 6 -7.06 7.64 12.65
C LEU A 6 -7.07 7.20 11.68
N PRO A 7 -7.23 7.07 11.76
CA PRO A 7 -7.59 6.05 10.78
C PRO A 7 -6.90 6.24 9.46
N ILE A 8 -6.98 7.38 8.90
CA ILE A 8 -6.34 7.68 7.64
C ILE A 8 -4.86 7.50 7.80
N GLY A 9 -4.26 6.73 6.87
CA GLY A 9 -2.86 6.45 6.95
C GLY A 9 -2.53 5.45 8.02
N LEU A 10 -3.53 4.87 8.61
CA LEU A 10 -3.30 3.88 9.63
C LEU A 10 -2.63 2.67 9.03
N THR A 11 -1.80 2.07 9.84
CA THR A 11 -1.09 0.87 9.48
C THR A 11 -2.05 -0.31 9.51
N PRO A 12 -2.08 -1.13 8.47
CA PRO A 12 -2.86 -2.36 8.51
C PRO A 12 -2.31 -3.28 9.59
N ARG A 13 -3.09 -4.27 9.98
CA ARG A 13 -2.62 -5.31 10.88
C ARG A 13 -1.70 -6.24 10.13
N VAL A 14 -0.68 -6.74 10.82
CA VAL A 14 0.18 -7.77 10.24
C VAL A 14 -0.68 -8.96 9.85
N GLY A 15 -0.49 -9.43 8.62
CA GLY A 15 -1.26 -10.53 8.07
C GLY A 15 -2.55 -10.13 7.40
N ALA A 16 -2.97 -8.87 7.50
CA ALA A 16 -4.19 -8.41 6.86
C ALA A 16 -3.93 -8.09 5.40
N GLU A 17 -4.92 -8.37 4.58
CA GLU A 17 -4.88 -7.97 3.17
C GLU A 17 -5.26 -6.52 3.04
N PHE A 18 -4.60 -5.84 2.12
CA PHE A 18 -4.93 -4.45 1.83
C PHE A 18 -4.52 -4.14 0.39
N HIS A 19 -5.09 -3.07 -0.14
CA HIS A 19 -4.84 -2.69 -1.52
C HIS A 19 -3.82 -1.57 -1.58
N LEU A 20 -2.93 -1.67 -2.57
CA LEU A 20 -1.99 -0.62 -2.92
C LEU A 20 -2.17 -0.27 -4.38
N VAL A 21 -2.06 1.00 -4.69
CA VAL A 21 -2.19 1.49 -6.06
C VAL A 21 -0.96 2.30 -6.43
N ARG A 22 -0.49 2.08 -7.63
CA ARG A 22 0.58 2.88 -8.22
C ARG A 22 0.06 3.50 -9.51
N TRP A 23 0.23 4.81 -9.61
CA TRP A 23 -0.14 5.54 -10.81
C TRP A 23 1.11 5.77 -11.65
N THR A 24 1.02 5.44 -12.92
CA THR A 24 2.12 5.66 -13.87
C THR A 24 1.60 6.50 -15.01
N ARG A 25 2.34 7.52 -15.35
CA ARG A 25 1.96 8.36 -16.49
C ARG A 25 2.59 7.82 -17.76
N GLY A 26 1.74 7.49 -18.74
CA GLY A 26 2.17 7.17 -20.07
C GLY A 26 2.25 8.43 -20.91
N HIS A 27 2.10 8.29 -22.21
CA HIS A 27 2.18 9.43 -23.11
C HIS A 27 1.14 10.49 -22.78
N ASP A 28 -0.13 10.09 -22.76
CA ASP A 28 -1.22 11.04 -22.55
C ASP A 28 -2.19 10.59 -21.49
N VAL A 29 -1.91 9.47 -20.84
CA VAL A 29 -2.87 8.93 -19.88
C VAL A 29 -2.15 8.46 -18.63
N TRP A 30 -2.88 8.50 -17.52
CA TRP A 30 -2.45 7.90 -16.27
C TRP A 30 -3.00 6.49 -16.22
N THR A 31 -2.14 5.56 -15.84
CA THR A 31 -2.52 4.16 -15.68
C THR A 31 -2.34 3.77 -14.23
N ALA A 32 -3.35 3.11 -13.69
CA ALA A 32 -3.28 2.63 -12.31
C ALA A 32 -2.97 1.15 -12.31
N GLU A 33 -2.04 0.76 -11.44
CA GLU A 33 -1.77 -0.63 -11.14
C GLU A 33 -2.18 -0.86 -9.70
N THR A 34 -3.08 -1.81 -9.45
CA THR A 34 -3.57 -2.11 -8.12
C THR A 34 -3.19 -3.54 -7.76
N ILE A 35 -2.65 -3.71 -6.57
CA ILE A 35 -2.35 -5.04 -6.07
C ILE A 35 -3.04 -5.26 -4.74
N LEU A 36 -3.35 -6.51 -4.45
CA LEU A 36 -3.82 -6.93 -3.14
C LEU A 36 -2.65 -7.60 -2.45
N ALA A 37 -2.20 -7.03 -1.36
CA ALA A 37 -1.02 -7.48 -0.67
C ALA A 37 -1.33 -7.81 0.77
N VAL A 38 -0.47 -8.61 1.40
CA VAL A 38 -0.59 -8.93 2.81
C VAL A 38 0.44 -8.10 3.57
N TYR A 39 -0.03 -7.36 4.55
CA TYR A 39 0.83 -6.45 5.30
C TYR A 39 1.80 -7.22 6.20
N VAL A 40 3.08 -6.85 6.14
CA VAL A 40 4.11 -7.38 7.03
C VAL A 40 4.62 -6.29 7.94
N SER A 41 5.10 -5.21 7.38
CA SER A 41 5.60 -4.08 8.16
C SER A 41 5.70 -2.85 7.27
N SER A 42 6.04 -1.72 7.85
CA SER A 42 6.28 -0.52 7.07
C SER A 42 7.20 0.42 7.85
N THR A 43 7.87 1.25 7.08
CA THR A 43 8.63 2.38 7.60
C THR A 43 8.02 3.66 7.02
N ALA A 44 8.65 4.79 7.28
CA ALA A 44 8.21 6.03 6.65
C ALA A 44 8.35 5.99 5.14
N ASP A 45 9.26 5.16 4.61
CA ASP A 45 9.63 5.17 3.21
C ASP A 45 9.12 3.98 2.42
N GLU A 46 8.83 2.86 3.08
CA GLU A 46 8.54 1.61 2.38
C GLU A 46 7.43 0.82 3.05
N TRP A 47 6.69 0.10 2.22
CA TRP A 47 5.83 -0.99 2.64
C TRP A 47 6.61 -2.29 2.51
N GLU A 48 6.48 -3.17 3.49
CA GLU A 48 6.95 -4.55 3.34
C GLU A 48 5.73 -5.43 3.34
N VAL A 49 5.55 -6.19 2.28
CA VAL A 49 4.33 -6.96 2.05
C VAL A 49 4.64 -8.30 1.44
N ASP A 50 3.69 -9.22 1.55
CA ASP A 50 3.70 -10.43 0.77
C ASP A 50 2.70 -10.27 -0.36
N HIS A 51 3.13 -10.55 -1.57
CA HIS A 51 2.31 -10.43 -2.76
C HIS A 51 2.57 -11.64 -3.64
N LEU A 52 1.53 -12.42 -3.89
CA LEU A 52 1.62 -13.63 -4.72
C LEU A 52 2.72 -14.56 -4.21
N GLY A 53 2.80 -14.71 -2.89
CA GLY A 53 3.76 -15.62 -2.28
C GLY A 53 5.19 -15.08 -2.20
N ARG A 54 5.39 -13.82 -2.54
CA ARG A 54 6.72 -13.20 -2.50
C ARG A 54 6.76 -12.02 -1.56
N ARG A 55 7.85 -11.92 -0.80
CA ARG A 55 8.09 -10.74 0.03
C ARG A 55 8.61 -9.62 -0.85
N ARG A 56 7.96 -8.46 -0.76
CA ARG A 56 8.32 -7.30 -1.55
C ARG A 56 8.44 -6.07 -0.67
N ARG A 57 9.36 -5.19 -1.04
CA ARG A 57 9.46 -3.86 -0.47
C ARG A 57 9.06 -2.86 -1.54
N LEU A 58 8.10 -2.02 -1.21
CA LEU A 58 7.51 -1.09 -2.16
C LEU A 58 7.64 0.33 -1.64
N PRO A 59 8.16 1.27 -2.44
CA PRO A 59 8.27 2.66 -2.00
C PRO A 59 6.90 3.25 -1.72
N ARG A 60 6.75 3.86 -0.55
CA ARG A 60 5.47 4.44 -0.18
C ARG A 60 5.13 5.67 -1.01
N GLN A 61 6.11 6.31 -1.61
CA GLN A 61 5.85 7.42 -2.52
C GLN A 61 5.20 6.96 -3.81
N GLU A 62 5.45 5.73 -4.23
CA GLU A 62 4.90 5.18 -5.45
C GLU A 62 3.61 4.39 -5.21
N TRP A 63 3.56 3.69 -4.11
CA TRP A 63 2.44 2.79 -3.80
C TRP A 63 1.63 3.36 -2.65
N LEU A 64 0.42 3.76 -2.96
CA LEU A 64 -0.46 4.39 -1.98
C LEU A 64 -1.50 3.39 -1.52
N ARG A 65 -1.81 3.45 -0.23
CA ARG A 65 -2.89 2.62 0.29
C ARG A 65 -4.21 3.08 -0.31
N PHE A 66 -5.02 2.12 -0.68
CA PHE A 66 -6.24 2.37 -1.41
C PHE A 66 -7.36 1.53 -0.82
N THR A 67 -8.52 2.14 -0.60
CA THR A 67 -9.70 1.43 -0.13
C THR A 67 -10.71 1.41 -1.27
N PRO A 68 -11.01 0.21 -1.79
CA PRO A 68 -11.94 0.10 -2.92
C PRO A 68 -13.34 0.54 -2.55
#